data_3e4bbade6fd3488050608f0b37c224f9
#
_entry.id   3e4bbade6fd3488050608f0b37c224f9
#
_cell.length_a   1.000
_cell.length_b   1.000
_cell.length_c   1.000
_cell.angle_alpha   90.00
_cell.angle_beta   90.00
_cell.angle_gamma   90.00
#
_symmetry.space_group_name_H-M   'P 1'
#
loop_
_entity.id
_entity.type
_entity.pdbx_description
1 polymer ?
#
loop_
_entity_poly.entity_id
_entity_poly.type
_entity_poly.pdbx_seq_one_letter_code
_entity_poly.pdbx_strand_id
1 'polypeptide(L)'
;IATHSNFRALCSHSRNLTDDMAKEIIRQGGMIGLNLLPGFISDDPDKRTVADYFKHMEHCLELGGENNIGFGGDIDGTTGRYPAPLDESSSIHDRLIEFMQQHYSETLVEKFVGGNYLAYLKKYL
;
A
#
# COMPACT_ATOMS: atom_id res chain seq x y z
N ILE A 1 1.55 11.14 -8.63
CA ILE A 1 0.90 9.92 -8.13
C ILE A 1 1.73 8.68 -8.45
N ALA A 2 1.85 7.78 -7.50
CA ALA A 2 2.40 6.45 -7.67
C ALA A 2 1.27 5.44 -7.50
N THR A 3 0.79 4.85 -8.59
CA THR A 3 -0.43 4.04 -8.58
C THR A 3 -0.25 2.67 -7.93
N HIS A 4 0.96 2.10 -7.95
CA HIS A 4 1.25 0.78 -7.39
C HIS A 4 2.74 0.63 -7.08
N SER A 5 3.21 1.31 -6.03
CA SER A 5 4.62 1.31 -5.61
C SER A 5 4.74 1.23 -4.10
N ASN A 6 5.66 0.40 -3.63
CA ASN A 6 5.96 0.24 -2.21
C ASN A 6 7.19 1.09 -1.82
N PHE A 7 7.80 0.81 -0.67
CA PHE A 7 8.88 1.63 -0.12
C PHE A 7 10.22 0.89 -0.15
N ARG A 8 11.21 1.53 -0.76
CA ARG A 8 12.55 0.94 -0.93
C ARG A 8 13.26 0.73 0.42
N ALA A 9 12.92 1.51 1.43
CA ALA A 9 13.46 1.33 2.78
C ALA A 9 13.14 -0.04 3.38
N LEU A 10 12.03 -0.68 2.96
CA LEU A 10 11.61 -1.99 3.45
C LEU A 10 11.89 -3.12 2.45
N CYS A 11 12.03 -2.80 1.17
CA CYS A 11 12.33 -3.75 0.11
C CYS A 11 13.13 -3.05 -0.98
N SER A 12 14.33 -3.52 -1.26
CA SER A 12 15.32 -2.81 -2.08
C SER A 12 15.03 -2.79 -3.59
N HIS A 13 13.88 -3.32 -4.01
CA HIS A 13 13.52 -3.38 -5.42
C HIS A 13 13.51 -1.99 -6.07
N SER A 14 14.08 -1.88 -7.28
CA SER A 14 14.25 -0.59 -7.98
C SER A 14 12.94 0.12 -8.31
N ARG A 15 11.82 -0.61 -8.40
CA ARG A 15 10.48 -0.03 -8.65
C ARG A 15 9.83 0.55 -7.40
N ASN A 16 10.37 0.24 -6.22
CA ASN A 16 9.88 0.84 -4.97
C ASN A 16 10.40 2.26 -4.83
N LEU A 17 9.61 3.09 -4.15
CA LEU A 17 9.91 4.50 -3.93
C LEU A 17 11.01 4.67 -2.86
N THR A 18 11.94 5.59 -3.11
CA THR A 18 12.80 6.08 -2.04
C THR A 18 12.00 6.99 -1.11
N ASP A 19 12.48 7.20 0.11
CA ASP A 19 11.81 8.10 1.06
C ASP A 19 11.71 9.53 0.51
N ASP A 20 12.72 10.00 -0.19
CA ASP A 20 12.71 11.34 -0.80
C ASP A 20 11.63 11.47 -1.87
N MET A 21 11.47 10.45 -2.71
CA MET A 21 10.40 10.41 -3.71
C MET A 21 9.02 10.41 -3.04
N ALA A 22 8.84 9.60 -2.01
CA ALA A 22 7.59 9.51 -1.26
C ALA A 22 7.25 10.83 -0.58
N LYS A 23 8.21 11.46 0.07
CA LYS A 23 8.04 12.78 0.70
C LYS A 23 7.63 13.84 -0.31
N GLU A 24 8.19 13.82 -1.51
CA GLU A 24 7.81 14.77 -2.56
C GLU A 24 6.36 14.56 -3.02
N ILE A 25 5.93 13.30 -3.19
CA ILE A 25 4.53 12.98 -3.51
C ILE A 25 3.60 13.49 -2.40
N ILE A 26 3.96 13.26 -1.15
CA ILE A 26 3.18 13.71 0.01
C ILE A 26 3.10 15.24 0.04
N ARG A 27 4.24 15.91 -0.15
CA ARG A 27 4.31 17.39 -0.14
C ARG A 27 3.39 18.01 -1.21
N GLN A 28 3.28 17.37 -2.36
CA GLN A 28 2.43 17.83 -3.45
C GLN A 28 0.94 17.44 -3.28
N GLY A 29 0.60 16.76 -2.20
CA GLY A 29 -0.76 16.27 -1.99
C GLY A 29 -1.16 15.14 -2.92
N GLY A 30 -0.17 14.36 -3.37
CA GLY A 30 -0.39 13.24 -4.27
C GLY A 30 -0.84 11.96 -3.56
N MET A 31 -0.87 10.86 -4.30
CA MET A 31 -1.29 9.55 -3.80
C MET A 31 -0.23 8.48 -4.06
N ILE A 32 -0.08 7.58 -3.11
CA ILE A 32 0.75 6.38 -3.21
C ILE A 32 -0.15 5.16 -3.02
N GLY A 33 -0.28 4.33 -4.05
CA GLY A 33 -0.99 3.06 -3.96
C GLY A 33 0.00 1.93 -3.69
N LEU A 34 -0.27 1.10 -2.68
CA LEU A 34 0.61 -0.01 -2.33
C LEU A 34 0.35 -1.23 -3.23
N ASN A 35 1.43 -1.79 -3.75
CA ASN A 35 1.43 -2.96 -4.62
C ASN A 35 1.41 -4.26 -3.79
N LEU A 36 0.57 -5.22 -4.16
CA LEU A 36 0.46 -6.52 -3.49
C LEU A 36 1.49 -7.55 -3.95
N LEU A 37 2.31 -7.27 -4.94
CA LEU A 37 3.28 -8.23 -5.45
C LEU A 37 4.32 -8.56 -4.37
N PRO A 38 4.48 -9.86 -4.00
CA PRO A 38 5.37 -10.23 -2.87
C PRO A 38 6.81 -9.75 -3.01
N GLY A 39 7.33 -9.73 -4.25
CA GLY A 39 8.69 -9.25 -4.52
C GLY A 39 8.92 -7.77 -4.23
N PHE A 40 7.87 -6.98 -4.07
CA PHE A 40 7.95 -5.56 -3.70
C PHE A 40 7.71 -5.33 -2.21
N ILE A 41 7.35 -6.37 -1.46
CA ILE A 41 7.05 -6.30 -0.02
C ILE A 41 8.33 -6.48 0.80
N SER A 42 9.13 -7.48 0.49
CA SER A 42 10.36 -7.78 1.22
C SER A 42 11.38 -8.49 0.34
N ASP A 43 12.65 -8.18 0.60
CA ASP A 43 13.79 -8.91 0.02
C ASP A 43 13.86 -10.34 0.56
N ASP A 44 13.34 -10.56 1.79
CA ASP A 44 13.29 -11.88 2.42
C ASP A 44 11.98 -12.59 2.03
N PRO A 45 12.05 -13.73 1.30
CA PRO A 45 10.84 -14.46 0.90
C PRO A 45 9.96 -14.93 2.05
N ASP A 46 10.52 -15.05 3.27
CA ASP A 46 9.76 -15.46 4.46
C ASP A 46 9.02 -14.30 5.13
N LYS A 47 9.21 -13.08 4.65
CA LYS A 47 8.60 -11.85 5.19
C LYS A 47 7.70 -11.16 4.17
N ARG A 48 6.84 -11.93 3.53
CA ARG A 48 5.92 -11.43 2.48
C ARG A 48 4.46 -11.73 2.82
N THR A 49 4.09 -11.51 4.08
CA THR A 49 2.73 -11.70 4.59
C THR A 49 1.91 -10.42 4.43
N VAL A 50 0.61 -10.51 4.72
CA VAL A 50 -0.28 -9.33 4.79
C VAL A 50 0.22 -8.35 5.83
N ALA A 51 0.70 -8.83 6.99
CA ALA A 51 1.29 -7.97 8.00
C ALA A 51 2.52 -7.22 7.46
N ASP A 52 3.36 -7.89 6.70
CA ASP A 52 4.55 -7.28 6.07
C ASP A 52 4.15 -6.25 5.00
N TYR A 53 3.08 -6.52 4.25
CA TYR A 53 2.51 -5.56 3.31
C TYR A 53 2.10 -4.26 4.01
N PHE A 54 1.38 -4.36 5.11
CA PHE A 54 0.93 -3.17 5.85
C PHE A 54 2.05 -2.44 6.59
N LYS A 55 3.24 -3.02 6.75
CA LYS A 55 4.41 -2.29 7.21
C LYS A 55 4.80 -1.16 6.25
N HIS A 56 4.55 -1.34 4.96
CA HIS A 56 4.73 -0.27 3.98
C HIS A 56 3.77 0.89 4.22
N MET A 57 2.51 0.61 4.57
CA MET A 57 1.57 1.64 4.97
C MET A 57 2.07 2.37 6.23
N GLU A 58 2.48 1.63 7.25
CA GLU A 58 3.02 2.21 8.49
C GLU A 58 4.24 3.10 8.22
N HIS A 59 5.13 2.69 7.31
CA HIS A 59 6.27 3.50 6.89
C HIS A 59 5.82 4.83 6.26
N CYS A 60 4.80 4.78 5.42
CA CYS A 60 4.21 6.00 4.83
C CYS A 60 3.66 6.94 5.91
N LEU A 61 3.00 6.38 6.93
CA LEU A 61 2.51 7.18 8.06
C LEU A 61 3.65 7.88 8.79
N GLU A 62 4.78 7.20 8.99
CA GLU A 62 5.98 7.79 9.61
C GLU A 62 6.54 8.97 8.80
N LEU A 63 6.38 8.92 7.47
CA LEU A 63 6.78 10.01 6.58
C LEU A 63 5.76 11.15 6.52
N GLY A 64 4.65 11.04 7.24
CA GLY A 64 3.59 12.05 7.25
C GLY A 64 2.52 11.85 6.17
N GLY A 65 2.42 10.66 5.58
CA GLY A 65 1.56 10.36 4.44
C GLY A 65 0.21 9.73 4.78
N GLU A 66 -0.36 9.97 5.95
CA GLU A 66 -1.65 9.39 6.35
C GLU A 66 -2.77 9.67 5.34
N ASN A 67 -2.75 10.85 4.72
CA ASN A 67 -3.75 11.27 3.74
C ASN A 67 -3.35 10.97 2.29
N ASN A 68 -2.24 10.26 2.08
CA ASN A 68 -1.61 10.09 0.78
C ASN A 68 -1.42 8.63 0.40
N ILE A 69 -1.97 7.70 1.17
CA ILE A 69 -1.74 6.27 1.01
C ILE A 69 -3.05 5.53 0.72
N GLY A 70 -2.98 4.52 -0.11
CA GLY A 70 -4.12 3.66 -0.40
C GLY A 70 -3.71 2.35 -1.04
N PHE A 71 -4.71 1.58 -1.41
CA PHE A 71 -4.53 0.29 -2.04
C PHE A 71 -4.25 0.46 -3.54
N GLY A 72 -3.11 -0.06 -4.02
CA GLY A 72 -2.73 -0.01 -5.43
C GLY A 72 -2.93 -1.32 -6.17
N GLY A 73 -2.92 -2.43 -5.47
CA GLY A 73 -3.27 -3.76 -5.95
C GLY A 73 -2.26 -4.40 -6.88
N ASP A 74 -2.42 -4.18 -8.18
CA ASP A 74 -1.71 -4.88 -9.25
C ASP A 74 -2.07 -6.38 -9.33
N ILE A 75 -3.33 -6.69 -9.06
CA ILE A 75 -3.83 -8.08 -8.93
C ILE A 75 -3.67 -8.85 -10.24
N ASP A 76 -4.02 -8.24 -11.36
CA ASP A 76 -3.93 -8.87 -12.68
C ASP A 76 -2.54 -8.75 -13.31
N GLY A 77 -1.65 -8.01 -12.69
CA GLY A 77 -0.29 -7.77 -13.19
C GLY A 77 0.71 -8.84 -12.81
N THR A 78 0.30 -9.87 -12.11
CA THR A 78 1.21 -10.90 -11.62
C THR A 78 0.70 -12.32 -11.89
N THR A 79 1.64 -13.21 -12.23
CA THR A 79 1.41 -14.66 -12.23
C THR A 79 1.92 -15.31 -10.95
N GLY A 80 2.44 -14.50 -10.01
CA GLY A 80 3.01 -14.96 -8.75
C GLY A 80 1.97 -15.17 -7.66
N ARG A 81 2.46 -15.49 -6.48
CA ARG A 81 1.62 -15.68 -5.28
C ARG A 81 1.33 -14.34 -4.64
N TYR A 82 0.18 -14.25 -3.97
CA TYR A 82 -0.16 -13.12 -3.13
C TYR A 82 0.46 -13.26 -1.74
N PRO A 83 0.54 -12.15 -0.96
CA PRO A 83 0.99 -12.23 0.43
C PRO A 83 0.15 -13.22 1.24
N ALA A 84 0.80 -14.06 2.04
CA ALA A 84 0.07 -15.00 2.90
C ALA A 84 -0.73 -14.25 3.98
N PRO A 85 -1.95 -14.66 4.30
CA PRO A 85 -2.67 -15.85 3.83
C PRO A 85 -3.58 -15.63 2.62
N LEU A 86 -3.35 -14.58 1.81
CA LEU A 86 -4.16 -14.32 0.62
C LEU A 86 -3.93 -15.38 -0.46
N ASP A 87 -4.97 -15.63 -1.23
CA ASP A 87 -4.93 -16.48 -2.42
C ASP A 87 -5.54 -15.72 -3.62
N GLU A 88 -5.68 -16.36 -4.76
CA GLU A 88 -6.26 -15.78 -5.98
C GLU A 88 -7.78 -15.60 -5.92
N SER A 89 -8.37 -15.61 -4.73
CA SER A 89 -9.82 -15.48 -4.60
C SER A 89 -10.29 -14.05 -4.89
N SER A 90 -11.55 -13.93 -5.29
CA SER A 90 -12.21 -12.63 -5.50
C SER A 90 -12.43 -11.84 -4.20
N SER A 91 -12.07 -12.41 -3.05
CA SER A 91 -12.25 -11.80 -1.72
C SER A 91 -10.99 -11.12 -1.16
N ILE A 92 -9.97 -10.87 -2.00
CA ILE A 92 -8.71 -10.26 -1.55
C ILE A 92 -8.95 -8.94 -0.82
N HIS A 93 -9.75 -8.04 -1.39
CA HIS A 93 -10.06 -6.75 -0.77
C HIS A 93 -10.73 -6.91 0.59
N ASP A 94 -11.71 -7.81 0.68
CA ASP A 94 -12.44 -8.06 1.93
C ASP A 94 -11.50 -8.56 3.03
N ARG A 95 -10.57 -9.45 2.68
CA ARG A 95 -9.58 -9.97 3.63
C ARG A 95 -8.59 -8.91 4.08
N LEU A 96 -8.16 -8.03 3.19
CA LEU A 96 -7.30 -6.90 3.54
C LEU A 96 -8.01 -5.94 4.49
N ILE A 97 -9.28 -5.64 4.22
CA ILE A 97 -10.10 -4.78 5.08
C ILE A 97 -10.28 -5.43 6.47
N GLU A 98 -10.59 -6.71 6.54
CA GLU A 98 -10.70 -7.46 7.79
C GLU A 98 -9.42 -7.38 8.62
N PHE A 99 -8.26 -7.58 7.99
CA PHE A 99 -6.97 -7.45 8.66
C PHE A 99 -6.79 -6.04 9.23
N MET A 100 -7.08 -5.02 8.44
CA MET A 100 -6.97 -3.63 8.89
C MET A 100 -7.90 -3.33 10.05
N GLN A 101 -9.14 -3.81 10.02
CA GLN A 101 -10.12 -3.60 11.09
C GLN A 101 -9.67 -4.20 12.42
N GLN A 102 -8.88 -5.27 12.38
CA GLN A 102 -8.35 -5.91 13.57
C GLN A 102 -7.10 -5.22 14.13
N HIS A 103 -6.38 -4.44 13.33
CA HIS A 103 -5.05 -3.93 13.70
C HIS A 103 -4.93 -2.41 13.68
N TYR A 104 -5.85 -1.69 13.03
CA TYR A 104 -5.76 -0.24 12.83
C TYR A 104 -7.07 0.46 13.20
N SER A 105 -6.99 1.79 13.40
CA SER A 105 -8.16 2.60 13.69
C SER A 105 -9.15 2.63 12.55
N GLU A 106 -10.43 2.80 12.85
CA GLU A 106 -11.48 2.94 11.85
C GLU A 106 -11.20 4.09 10.88
N THR A 107 -10.69 5.22 11.39
CA THR A 107 -10.32 6.39 10.58
C THR A 107 -9.24 6.05 9.55
N LEU A 108 -8.20 5.31 9.96
CA LEU A 108 -7.14 4.90 9.06
C LEU A 108 -7.65 3.92 8.00
N VAL A 109 -8.50 2.98 8.39
CA VAL A 109 -9.11 2.02 7.46
C VAL A 109 -9.89 2.77 6.37
N GLU A 110 -10.74 3.71 6.75
CA GLU A 110 -11.53 4.51 5.81
C GLU A 110 -10.65 5.30 4.84
N LYS A 111 -9.59 5.91 5.34
CA LYS A 111 -8.63 6.65 4.50
C LYS A 111 -7.95 5.75 3.48
N PHE A 112 -7.41 4.63 3.94
CA PHE A 112 -6.65 3.70 3.08
C PHE A 112 -7.54 3.01 2.04
N VAL A 113 -8.74 2.58 2.42
CA VAL A 113 -9.63 1.80 1.54
C VAL A 113 -10.18 2.63 0.38
N GLY A 114 -10.37 3.93 0.56
CA GLY A 114 -10.87 4.76 -0.52
C GLY A 114 -10.97 6.25 -0.23
N GLY A 115 -11.03 6.64 1.05
CA GLY A 115 -11.22 8.03 1.43
C GLY A 115 -10.13 8.97 0.91
N ASN A 116 -8.87 8.54 0.96
CA ASN A 116 -7.75 9.34 0.43
C ASN A 116 -7.83 9.51 -1.09
N TYR A 117 -8.15 8.45 -1.82
CA TYR A 117 -8.34 8.54 -3.27
C TYR A 117 -9.50 9.47 -3.64
N LEU A 118 -10.61 9.35 -2.91
CA LEU A 118 -11.77 10.20 -3.16
C LEU A 118 -11.43 11.69 -2.94
N ALA A 119 -10.74 12.00 -1.85
CA ALA A 119 -10.28 13.35 -1.57
C ALA A 119 -9.30 13.86 -2.64
N TYR A 120 -8.39 13.02 -3.10
CA TYR A 120 -7.46 13.35 -4.17
C TYR A 120 -8.21 13.66 -5.47
N LEU A 121 -9.14 12.80 -5.89
CA LEU A 121 -9.90 12.97 -7.12
C LEU A 121 -10.76 14.22 -7.11
N LYS A 122 -11.34 14.59 -5.97
CA LYS A 122 -12.15 15.81 -5.83
C LYS A 122 -11.38 17.08 -6.13
N LYS A 123 -10.06 17.11 -6.01
CA LYS A 123 -9.22 18.26 -6.34
C LYS A 123 -9.19 18.55 -7.85
N TYR A 124 -9.49 17.54 -8.67
CA TYR A 124 -9.38 17.60 -10.12
C TYR A 124 -10.73 17.53 -10.83
N LEU A 125 -11.80 17.40 -10.09
CA LEU A 125 -13.17 17.37 -10.59
C LEU A 125 -13.96 18.69 -10.27
#